data_839d130fd0c5ec7a61c9ff6c5aabe6af
#
_entry.id   839d130fd0c5ec7a61c9ff6c5aabe6af
#
_cell.length_a   1.000
_cell.length_b   1.000
_cell.length_c   1.000
_cell.angle_alpha   90.00
_cell.angle_beta   90.00
_cell.angle_gamma   90.00
#
_symmetry.space_group_name_H-M   'P 1'
#
loop_
_entity.id
_entity.type
_entity.pdbx_description
1 polymer ?
#
loop_
_entity_poly.entity_id
_entity_poly.type
_entity_poly.pdbx_seq_one_letter_code
_entity_poly.pdbx_strand_id
1 'polypeptide(L)'
;KEGTAAENETRRTKRGSRRLKRRKSNRLNDMKNLLKKNDLYFDNYRNYNPYEMRVKGLNEKLSSKELCTAIMHITKSRGTTLEVLADESQDDEGTKATLSKNAKELSNGKYVCEVQLDRLNNNHRIRGAENNFKTEDYVKELKEILKHQDLNEELCNQIIEIVSRRRRYD
;
A
#
# COMPACT_ATOMS: atom_id res chain seq x y z
N LYS A 1 -8.18 -41.22 8.16
CA LYS A 1 -7.70 -40.38 9.30
C LYS A 1 -8.14 -38.96 9.04
N GLU A 2 -9.22 -38.54 9.67
CA GLU A 2 -9.66 -37.15 9.64
C GLU A 2 -8.66 -36.31 10.43
N GLY A 3 -8.07 -35.32 9.76
CA GLY A 3 -7.22 -34.35 10.44
C GLY A 3 -8.04 -33.58 11.46
N THR A 4 -7.45 -33.27 12.59
CA THR A 4 -8.12 -32.49 13.64
C THR A 4 -8.53 -31.11 13.13
N ALA A 5 -9.57 -30.51 13.71
CA ALA A 5 -10.04 -29.16 13.36
C ALA A 5 -8.89 -28.12 13.40
N ALA A 6 -7.99 -28.24 14.39
CA ALA A 6 -6.80 -27.41 14.54
C ALA A 6 -5.80 -27.54 13.36
N GLU A 7 -5.61 -28.75 12.83
CA GLU A 7 -4.75 -28.97 11.65
C GLU A 7 -5.34 -28.33 10.39
N ASN A 8 -6.66 -28.38 10.24
CA ASN A 8 -7.37 -27.77 9.14
C ASN A 8 -7.29 -26.23 9.18
N GLU A 9 -7.42 -25.65 10.37
CA GLU A 9 -7.26 -24.21 10.58
C GLU A 9 -5.82 -23.77 10.24
N THR A 10 -4.82 -24.47 10.73
CA THR A 10 -3.41 -24.21 10.42
C THR A 10 -3.13 -24.28 8.93
N ARG A 11 -3.70 -25.26 8.22
CA ARG A 11 -3.57 -25.40 6.77
C ARG A 11 -4.24 -24.23 6.01
N ARG A 12 -5.41 -23.78 6.47
CA ARG A 12 -6.13 -22.62 5.90
C ARG A 12 -5.32 -21.34 6.05
N THR A 13 -4.79 -21.09 7.25
CA THR A 13 -3.95 -19.92 7.57
C THR A 13 -2.69 -19.90 6.71
N LYS A 14 -1.98 -21.03 6.60
CA LYS A 14 -0.79 -21.14 5.77
C LYS A 14 -1.10 -20.91 4.28
N ARG A 15 -2.22 -21.44 3.77
CA ARG A 15 -2.67 -21.19 2.38
C ARG A 15 -3.00 -19.72 2.14
N GLY A 16 -3.71 -19.10 3.07
CA GLY A 16 -4.04 -17.67 3.04
C GLY A 16 -2.78 -16.80 2.98
N SER A 17 -1.81 -17.06 3.85
CA SER A 17 -0.53 -16.35 3.89
C SER A 17 0.25 -16.48 2.58
N ARG A 18 0.32 -17.68 1.99
CA ARG A 18 0.99 -17.90 0.69
C ARG A 18 0.31 -17.12 -0.43
N ARG A 19 -1.02 -17.09 -0.46
CA ARG A 19 -1.79 -16.32 -1.45
C ARG A 19 -1.51 -14.82 -1.34
N LEU A 20 -1.48 -14.29 -0.11
CA LEU A 20 -1.17 -12.87 0.13
C LEU A 20 0.24 -12.53 -0.35
N LYS A 21 1.24 -13.36 -0.02
CA LYS A 21 2.62 -13.17 -0.47
C LYS A 21 2.73 -13.20 -1.99
N ARG A 22 2.08 -14.17 -2.65
CA ARG A 22 2.07 -14.28 -4.12
C ARG A 22 1.44 -13.07 -4.77
N ARG A 23 0.29 -12.61 -4.29
CA ARG A 23 -0.39 -11.41 -4.83
C ARG A 23 0.46 -10.16 -4.68
N LYS A 24 1.11 -10.00 -3.52
CA LYS A 24 2.03 -8.88 -3.29
C LYS A 24 3.22 -8.94 -4.25
N SER A 25 3.82 -10.12 -4.40
CA SER A 25 4.94 -10.32 -5.33
C SER A 25 4.53 -10.02 -6.78
N ASN A 26 3.41 -10.54 -7.23
CA ASN A 26 2.90 -10.29 -8.59
C ASN A 26 2.66 -8.80 -8.82
N ARG A 27 2.02 -8.11 -7.88
CA ARG A 27 1.77 -6.67 -7.96
C ARG A 27 3.06 -5.86 -8.04
N LEU A 28 4.04 -6.19 -7.22
CA LEU A 28 5.35 -5.53 -7.25
C LEU A 28 6.08 -5.79 -8.57
N ASN A 29 6.01 -7.00 -9.10
CA ASN A 29 6.61 -7.34 -10.40
C ASN A 29 5.90 -6.60 -11.55
N ASP A 30 4.58 -6.51 -11.54
CA ASP A 30 3.83 -5.77 -12.54
C ASP A 30 4.20 -4.28 -12.53
N MET A 31 4.29 -3.69 -11.35
CA MET A 31 4.73 -2.29 -11.23
C MET A 31 6.18 -2.10 -11.66
N LYS A 32 7.07 -2.98 -11.27
CA LYS A 32 8.48 -2.97 -11.70
C LYS A 32 8.58 -3.00 -13.23
N ASN A 33 7.85 -3.90 -13.87
CA ASN A 33 7.86 -4.03 -15.33
C ASN A 33 7.30 -2.79 -16.03
N LEU A 34 6.21 -2.22 -15.50
CA LEU A 34 5.64 -0.98 -16.02
C LEU A 34 6.62 0.19 -15.92
N LEU A 35 7.28 0.35 -14.77
CA LEU A 35 8.26 1.41 -14.57
C LEU A 35 9.51 1.20 -15.44
N LYS A 36 9.98 -0.03 -15.61
CA LYS A 36 11.08 -0.34 -16.53
C LYS A 36 10.76 0.03 -17.97
N LYS A 37 9.56 -0.29 -18.43
CA LYS A 37 9.10 0.04 -19.78
C LYS A 37 9.08 1.54 -20.06
N ASN A 38 8.93 2.37 -19.02
CA ASN A 38 8.87 3.82 -19.10
C ASN A 38 10.15 4.52 -18.59
N ASP A 39 11.25 3.81 -18.45
CA ASP A 39 12.54 4.30 -17.95
C ASP A 39 12.48 4.99 -16.58
N LEU A 40 11.57 4.51 -15.72
CA LEU A 40 11.32 5.03 -14.36
C LEU A 40 11.71 4.06 -13.27
N TYR A 41 12.31 2.91 -13.58
CA TYR A 41 12.73 1.94 -12.59
C TYR A 41 14.23 2.03 -12.30
N PHE A 42 14.56 2.07 -11.00
CA PHE A 42 15.95 2.09 -10.50
C PHE A 42 16.12 1.07 -9.39
N ASP A 43 17.11 0.19 -9.49
CA ASP A 43 17.35 -0.87 -8.51
C ASP A 43 17.68 -0.33 -7.12
N ASN A 44 18.29 0.83 -7.02
CA ASN A 44 18.65 1.49 -5.78
C ASN A 44 17.56 2.38 -5.16
N TYR A 45 16.31 2.24 -5.59
CA TYR A 45 15.20 3.03 -5.05
C TYR A 45 15.01 2.86 -3.53
N ARG A 46 15.51 1.78 -2.93
CA ARG A 46 15.44 1.50 -1.49
C ARG A 46 16.40 2.35 -0.65
N ASN A 47 17.34 3.04 -1.28
CA ASN A 47 18.32 3.88 -0.58
C ASN A 47 17.71 5.21 -0.08
N TYR A 48 16.54 5.57 -0.59
CA TYR A 48 15.81 6.76 -0.15
C TYR A 48 14.79 6.42 0.92
N ASN A 49 14.51 7.38 1.81
CA ASN A 49 13.41 7.24 2.76
C ASN A 49 12.07 7.35 2.00
N PRO A 50 11.29 6.28 1.90
CA PRO A 50 10.08 6.29 1.08
C PRO A 50 8.99 7.22 1.62
N TYR A 51 8.91 7.42 2.92
CA TYR A 51 7.92 8.31 3.53
C TYR A 51 8.20 9.77 3.20
N GLU A 52 9.47 10.19 3.26
CA GLU A 52 9.89 11.53 2.87
C GLU A 52 9.66 11.78 1.37
N MET A 53 9.97 10.82 0.52
CA MET A 53 9.76 10.92 -0.93
C MET A 53 8.28 11.05 -1.27
N ARG A 54 7.42 10.31 -0.61
CA ARG A 54 5.97 10.38 -0.79
C ARG A 54 5.41 11.75 -0.37
N VAL A 55 5.83 12.26 0.79
CA VAL A 55 5.43 13.61 1.26
C VAL A 55 5.93 14.71 0.30
N LYS A 56 7.18 14.64 -0.13
CA LYS A 56 7.74 15.57 -1.11
C LYS A 56 6.95 15.59 -2.41
N GLY A 57 6.58 14.41 -2.91
CA GLY A 57 5.83 14.24 -4.15
C GLY A 57 4.42 14.83 -4.14
N LEU A 58 3.84 15.07 -2.96
CA LEU A 58 2.51 15.70 -2.86
C LEU A 58 2.50 17.16 -3.38
N ASN A 59 3.63 17.83 -3.35
CA ASN A 59 3.73 19.27 -3.67
C ASN A 59 4.78 19.59 -4.74
N GLU A 60 5.70 18.66 -5.03
CA GLU A 60 6.84 18.89 -5.91
C GLU A 60 6.99 17.78 -6.93
N LYS A 61 7.66 18.13 -8.04
CA LYS A 61 8.13 17.13 -8.99
C LYS A 61 9.32 16.38 -8.40
N LEU A 62 9.23 15.07 -8.38
CA LEU A 62 10.31 14.19 -7.94
C LEU A 62 11.28 13.88 -9.08
N SER A 63 12.53 13.59 -8.74
CA SER A 63 13.43 12.92 -9.67
C SER A 63 12.89 11.52 -10.02
N SER A 64 13.34 10.94 -11.12
CA SER A 64 12.89 9.58 -11.49
C SER A 64 13.19 8.53 -10.42
N LYS A 65 14.32 8.65 -9.74
CA LYS A 65 14.69 7.75 -8.63
C LYS A 65 13.79 7.92 -7.40
N GLU A 66 13.52 9.16 -7.03
CA GLU A 66 12.62 9.50 -5.93
C GLU A 66 11.20 9.03 -6.23
N LEU A 67 10.73 9.22 -7.45
CA LEU A 67 9.42 8.76 -7.90
C LEU A 67 9.30 7.23 -7.88
N CYS A 68 10.33 6.52 -8.34
CA CYS A 68 10.40 5.07 -8.24
C CYS A 68 10.27 4.59 -6.79
N THR A 69 10.97 5.22 -5.87
CA THR A 69 10.89 4.94 -4.43
C THR A 69 9.46 5.10 -3.92
N ALA A 70 8.82 6.22 -4.21
CA ALA A 70 7.46 6.52 -3.78
C ALA A 70 6.45 5.52 -4.34
N ILE A 71 6.46 5.26 -5.64
CA ILE A 71 5.52 4.35 -6.31
C ILE A 71 5.70 2.90 -5.83
N MET A 72 6.93 2.42 -5.74
CA MET A 72 7.21 1.05 -5.29
C MET A 72 6.80 0.85 -3.83
N HIS A 73 6.98 1.85 -2.98
CA HIS A 73 6.57 1.78 -1.58
C HIS A 73 5.03 1.75 -1.43
N ILE A 74 4.31 2.59 -2.13
CA ILE A 74 2.84 2.57 -2.16
C ILE A 74 2.33 1.22 -2.68
N THR A 75 2.92 0.70 -3.74
CA THR A 75 2.57 -0.61 -4.33
C THR A 75 2.73 -1.73 -3.31
N LYS A 76 3.79 -1.68 -2.51
CA LYS A 76 4.05 -2.65 -1.45
C LYS A 76 3.03 -2.58 -0.32
N SER A 77 2.62 -1.37 0.04
CA SER A 77 1.90 -1.08 1.29
C SER A 77 0.43 -0.69 1.09
N ARG A 78 -0.13 -0.92 -0.06
CA ARG A 78 -1.42 -0.42 -0.58
C ARG A 78 -2.64 -0.46 0.35
N GLY A 79 -2.50 -0.90 1.58
CA GLY A 79 -3.60 -0.93 2.56
C GLY A 79 -4.59 -2.08 2.39
N THR A 80 -5.72 -1.96 3.05
CA THR A 80 -6.76 -2.99 3.16
C THR A 80 -8.04 -2.53 2.44
N THR A 81 -8.70 -3.44 1.74
CA THR A 81 -10.03 -3.18 1.16
C THR A 81 -11.12 -3.47 2.18
N LEU A 82 -12.22 -2.74 2.12
CA LEU A 82 -13.39 -2.94 3.01
C LEU A 82 -13.98 -4.36 2.91
N GLU A 83 -13.87 -4.99 1.74
CA GLU A 83 -14.36 -6.35 1.52
C GLU A 83 -13.59 -7.39 2.35
N VAL A 84 -12.29 -7.17 2.57
CA VAL A 84 -11.46 -8.05 3.42
C VAL A 84 -11.88 -7.94 4.88
N LEU A 85 -12.33 -6.76 5.30
CA LEU A 85 -12.78 -6.51 6.67
C LEU A 85 -14.15 -7.15 6.97
N ALA A 86 -14.98 -7.34 5.95
CA ALA A 86 -16.27 -8.00 6.10
C ALA A 86 -16.13 -9.53 6.27
N ASP A 87 -15.11 -10.14 5.66
CA ASP A 87 -14.85 -11.58 5.72
C ASP A 87 -14.08 -12.02 7.00
N GLU A 88 -13.42 -11.09 7.69
CA GLU A 88 -12.62 -11.36 8.89
C GLU A 88 -13.39 -11.07 10.18
N SER A 89 -14.65 -11.43 10.25
CA SER A 89 -15.61 -11.03 11.29
C SER A 89 -15.37 -11.59 12.71
N GLN A 90 -14.21 -12.15 13.03
CA GLN A 90 -13.96 -12.73 14.34
C GLN A 90 -12.89 -12.04 15.21
N ASP A 91 -12.08 -11.08 14.69
CA ASP A 91 -11.02 -10.42 15.50
C ASP A 91 -11.10 -8.88 15.46
N ASP A 92 -12.25 -8.27 15.38
CA ASP A 92 -12.47 -7.10 14.58
C ASP A 92 -12.60 -5.75 15.29
N GLU A 93 -12.72 -5.71 16.62
CA GLU A 93 -12.87 -4.43 17.32
C GLU A 93 -11.59 -3.58 17.25
N GLY A 94 -10.42 -4.20 17.34
CA GLY A 94 -9.13 -3.53 17.27
C GLY A 94 -8.83 -2.93 15.89
N THR A 95 -9.11 -3.69 14.83
CA THR A 95 -8.87 -3.25 13.45
C THR A 95 -9.82 -2.14 13.03
N LYS A 96 -11.11 -2.26 13.38
CA LYS A 96 -12.11 -1.21 13.12
C LYS A 96 -11.80 0.07 13.88
N ALA A 97 -11.42 -0.03 15.14
CA ALA A 97 -11.04 1.12 15.96
C ALA A 97 -9.81 1.85 15.37
N THR A 98 -8.81 1.09 14.90
CA THR A 98 -7.61 1.66 14.27
C THR A 98 -7.93 2.34 12.95
N LEU A 99 -8.76 1.73 12.11
CA LEU A 99 -9.21 2.34 10.85
C LEU A 99 -10.00 3.62 11.09
N SER A 100 -10.87 3.64 12.11
CA SER A 100 -11.63 4.82 12.49
C SER A 100 -10.72 5.93 13.00
N LYS A 101 -9.74 5.62 13.85
CA LYS A 101 -8.73 6.58 14.32
C LYS A 101 -7.93 7.16 13.15
N ASN A 102 -7.43 6.31 12.27
CA ASN A 102 -6.67 6.73 11.09
C ASN A 102 -7.53 7.56 10.13
N ALA A 103 -8.81 7.22 9.96
CA ALA A 103 -9.74 8.00 9.15
C ALA A 103 -9.94 9.42 9.71
N LYS A 104 -9.99 9.58 11.03
CA LYS A 104 -10.08 10.90 11.68
C LYS A 104 -8.83 11.75 11.44
N GLU A 105 -7.64 11.14 11.50
CA GLU A 105 -6.40 11.87 11.18
C GLU A 105 -6.36 12.32 9.72
N LEU A 106 -6.84 11.47 8.79
CA LEU A 106 -6.93 11.80 7.37
C LEU A 106 -8.01 12.85 7.06
N SER A 107 -9.08 12.94 7.86
CA SER A 107 -10.16 13.92 7.66
C SER A 107 -9.71 15.38 7.85
N ASN A 108 -8.59 15.60 8.49
CA ASN A 108 -7.95 16.92 8.65
C ASN A 108 -7.17 17.36 7.38
N GLY A 109 -7.39 16.75 6.24
CA GLY A 109 -6.73 17.08 4.98
C GLY A 109 -5.33 16.49 4.82
N LYS A 110 -4.93 15.57 5.69
CA LYS A 110 -3.65 14.86 5.59
C LYS A 110 -3.76 13.63 4.70
N TYR A 111 -2.65 13.32 4.03
CA TYR A 111 -2.47 12.07 3.31
C TYR A 111 -1.80 11.00 4.18
N VAL A 112 -1.92 9.73 3.80
CA VAL A 112 -1.36 8.60 4.57
C VAL A 112 0.13 8.81 4.87
N CYS A 113 0.91 9.24 3.89
CA CYS A 113 2.36 9.45 4.07
C CYS A 113 2.67 10.53 5.10
N GLU A 114 1.87 11.58 5.17
CA GLU A 114 2.05 12.64 6.16
C GLU A 114 1.80 12.14 7.58
N VAL A 115 0.75 11.37 7.79
CA VAL A 115 0.47 10.72 9.07
C VAL A 115 1.59 9.75 9.46
N GLN A 116 2.05 8.95 8.53
CA GLN A 116 3.12 7.98 8.77
C GLN A 116 4.46 8.66 9.07
N LEU A 117 4.82 9.71 8.35
CA LEU A 117 6.05 10.46 8.59
C LEU A 117 6.03 11.16 9.96
N ASP A 118 4.90 11.76 10.34
CA ASP A 118 4.72 12.35 11.67
C ASP A 118 4.93 11.31 12.79
N ARG A 119 4.40 10.10 12.61
CA ARG A 119 4.59 9.00 13.57
C ARG A 119 6.05 8.58 13.66
N LEU A 120 6.74 8.47 12.53
CA LEU A 120 8.19 8.15 12.50
C LEU A 120 9.02 9.23 13.19
N ASN A 121 8.74 10.48 12.95
CA ASN A 121 9.44 11.61 13.56
C ASN A 121 9.24 11.67 15.09
N ASN A 122 8.14 11.11 15.58
CA ASN A 122 7.84 10.95 17.00
C ASN A 122 8.29 9.59 17.58
N ASN A 123 9.19 8.88 16.90
CA ASN A 123 9.73 7.57 17.29
C ASN A 123 8.69 6.45 17.40
N HIS A 124 7.53 6.59 16.78
CA HIS A 124 6.55 5.53 16.67
C HIS A 124 6.90 4.57 15.52
N ARG A 125 6.86 3.28 15.79
CA ARG A 125 7.06 2.27 14.74
C ARG A 125 5.86 2.23 13.81
N ILE A 126 6.13 2.27 12.50
CA ILE A 126 5.09 2.03 11.48
C ILE A 126 5.00 0.52 11.20
N ARG A 127 4.52 -0.23 12.17
CA ARG A 127 4.29 -1.69 12.05
C ARG A 127 3.06 -2.09 12.84
N GLY A 128 2.39 -3.14 12.37
CA GLY A 128 1.23 -3.73 13.04
C GLY A 128 -0.09 -3.03 12.73
N ALA A 129 -1.09 -3.31 13.53
CA ALA A 129 -2.47 -2.89 13.33
C ALA A 129 -2.65 -1.37 13.27
N GLU A 130 -1.83 -0.58 13.97
CA GLU A 130 -1.91 0.88 14.00
C GLU A 130 -1.68 1.54 12.62
N ASN A 131 -1.09 0.82 11.68
CA ASN A 131 -0.85 1.29 10.31
C ASN A 131 -1.84 0.77 9.27
N ASN A 132 -2.98 0.28 9.70
CA ASN A 132 -4.02 -0.13 8.79
C ASN A 132 -4.73 1.10 8.23
N PHE A 133 -4.45 1.39 6.96
CA PHE A 133 -5.16 2.38 6.15
C PHE A 133 -5.91 1.66 5.04
N LYS A 134 -6.93 2.30 4.52
CA LYS A 134 -7.69 1.78 3.38
C LYS A 134 -6.89 1.93 2.08
N THR A 135 -7.09 1.01 1.15
CA THR A 135 -6.50 1.11 -0.19
C THR A 135 -6.89 2.40 -0.89
N GLU A 136 -8.12 2.86 -0.70
CA GLU A 136 -8.63 4.14 -1.25
C GLU A 136 -7.81 5.34 -0.77
N ASP A 137 -7.35 5.33 0.47
CA ASP A 137 -6.54 6.41 1.03
C ASP A 137 -5.15 6.45 0.37
N TYR A 138 -4.54 5.30 0.12
CA TYR A 138 -3.29 5.20 -0.64
C TYR A 138 -3.45 5.63 -2.10
N VAL A 139 -4.56 5.27 -2.73
CA VAL A 139 -4.87 5.68 -4.12
C VAL A 139 -5.06 7.18 -4.20
N LYS A 140 -5.73 7.79 -3.22
CA LYS A 140 -5.94 9.23 -3.15
C LYS A 140 -4.61 9.99 -3.03
N GLU A 141 -3.70 9.51 -2.19
CA GLU A 141 -2.33 10.02 -2.08
C GLU A 141 -1.56 9.87 -3.39
N LEU A 142 -1.61 8.68 -4.00
CA LEU A 142 -0.93 8.40 -5.26
C LEU A 142 -1.40 9.33 -6.39
N LYS A 143 -2.69 9.55 -6.51
CA LYS A 143 -3.25 10.49 -7.49
C LYS A 143 -2.72 11.90 -7.30
N GLU A 144 -2.61 12.37 -6.07
CA GLU A 144 -2.05 13.69 -5.76
C GLU A 144 -0.57 13.77 -6.11
N ILE A 145 0.23 12.75 -5.79
CA ILE A 145 1.64 12.69 -6.17
C ILE A 145 1.78 12.74 -7.70
N LEU A 146 1.04 11.91 -8.42
CA LEU A 146 1.13 11.81 -9.89
C LEU A 146 0.75 13.10 -10.61
N LYS A 147 -0.12 13.92 -10.04
CA LYS A 147 -0.45 15.26 -10.59
C LYS A 147 0.76 16.16 -10.81
N HIS A 148 1.78 16.04 -9.98
CA HIS A 148 2.97 16.90 -9.99
C HIS A 148 4.15 16.33 -10.79
N GLN A 149 3.99 15.17 -11.45
CA GLN A 149 5.12 14.42 -12.00
C GLN A 149 5.29 14.51 -13.54
N ASP A 150 4.47 15.26 -14.25
CA ASP A 150 4.49 15.40 -15.72
C ASP A 150 4.48 14.05 -16.48
N LEU A 151 3.77 13.06 -15.94
CA LEU A 151 3.55 11.78 -16.61
C LEU A 151 2.33 11.85 -17.52
N ASN A 152 2.32 11.05 -18.60
CA ASN A 152 1.13 10.96 -19.43
C ASN A 152 -0.03 10.27 -18.65
N GLU A 153 -1.26 10.60 -19.04
CA GLU A 153 -2.45 10.12 -18.37
C GLU A 153 -2.59 8.59 -18.42
N GLU A 154 -2.22 7.97 -19.52
CA GLU A 154 -2.27 6.52 -19.68
C GLU A 154 -1.36 5.82 -18.67
N LEU A 155 -0.13 6.29 -18.48
CA LEU A 155 0.81 5.75 -17.51
C LEU A 155 0.29 5.96 -16.08
N CYS A 156 -0.24 7.12 -15.75
CA CYS A 156 -0.85 7.39 -14.45
C CYS A 156 -2.00 6.40 -14.16
N ASN A 157 -2.86 6.16 -15.13
CA ASN A 157 -3.99 5.23 -15.00
C ASN A 157 -3.51 3.78 -14.81
N GLN A 158 -2.45 3.36 -15.50
CA GLN A 158 -1.85 2.04 -15.34
C GLN A 158 -1.23 1.85 -13.95
N ILE A 159 -0.54 2.86 -13.44
CA ILE A 159 0.03 2.85 -12.08
C ILE A 159 -1.08 2.74 -11.03
N ILE A 160 -2.12 3.54 -11.16
CA ILE A 160 -3.27 3.52 -10.23
C ILE A 160 -4.00 2.17 -10.30
N GLU A 161 -4.17 1.59 -11.49
CA GLU A 161 -4.80 0.30 -11.67
C GLU A 161 -4.06 -0.81 -10.91
N ILE A 162 -2.74 -0.86 -11.01
CA ILE A 162 -1.93 -1.88 -10.31
C ILE A 162 -2.08 -1.76 -8.79
N VAL A 163 -2.08 -0.55 -8.25
CA VAL A 163 -2.23 -0.31 -6.80
C VAL A 163 -3.65 -0.64 -6.33
N SER A 164 -4.67 -0.22 -7.07
CA SER A 164 -6.08 -0.37 -6.70
C SER A 164 -6.69 -1.72 -7.06
N ARG A 165 -5.96 -2.56 -7.80
CA ARG A 165 -6.43 -3.86 -8.30
C ARG A 165 -7.06 -4.70 -7.19
N ARG A 166 -8.32 -5.07 -7.38
CA ARG A 166 -9.07 -5.94 -6.47
C ARG A 166 -8.65 -7.40 -6.64
N ARG A 167 -9.01 -8.23 -5.63
CA ARG A 167 -8.92 -9.68 -5.77
C ARG A 167 -9.76 -10.09 -6.98
N ARG A 168 -9.15 -10.76 -7.93
CA ARG A 168 -9.93 -11.58 -8.86
C ARG A 168 -10.15 -12.91 -8.15
N TYR A 169 -11.39 -13.28 -8.00
CA TYR A 169 -11.73 -14.65 -7.65
C TYR A 169 -11.46 -15.48 -8.91
N ASP A 170 -10.41 -16.24 -8.86
CA ASP A 170 -10.15 -17.27 -9.86
C ASP A 170 -10.95 -18.51 -9.51
#